data_5d0d0d7b9f58eb3c858bbb0cc77950ea
#
_entry.id   5d0d0d7b9f58eb3c858bbb0cc77950ea
#
_cell.length_a   1.000
_cell.length_b   1.000
_cell.length_c   1.000
_cell.angle_alpha   90.00
_cell.angle_beta   90.00
_cell.angle_gamma   90.00
#
_symmetry.space_group_name_H-M   'P 1'
#
loop_
_entity.id
_entity.type
_entity.pdbx_description
1 polymer ?
#
loop_
_entity_poly.entity_id
_entity_poly.type
_entity_poly.pdbx_seq_one_letter_code
_entity_poly.pdbx_strand_id
1 'polypeptide(L)'
;MKFSKLSQLVLVSTIGLLLALCLTSCEIVTIDYVFVAASSGNGSGSAGEIYTFAADAESGALRNGPPAVSSGGNSPVAMAVTADYYNLYVANQGSNSVVHFSVADNGVLTKKDSVTTATPPVAVYANSAGTYLYVLTGTTTATLTEYSLSSGAIGNIVAQEALAIPGYPSDSVVPTAVTVLPNSDAVYATVYDQSAYNPGSITTSNANPGWVFGFAVGSGGALTPSVDSPYQAGVKPSALSPDPTDRFVYVTDYASNELIGYGIQDGEELEFLVNGPFKTGNEPSSVVVDPRGIFIYVSNSLDSTVSAYNISLPTGTPSATVNPTSAQSYSTDTQPVSITVEPALGRYVYTANHLGNSISGFRLNPSTGVLTQTQATPYP
;
A
#
# COMPACT_ATOMS: atom_id res chain seq x y z
N MET A 1 37.32 58.63 -0.43
CA MET A 1 38.05 57.70 -1.31
C MET A 1 37.29 57.56 -2.63
N LYS A 2 37.93 57.98 -3.75
CA LYS A 2 37.33 57.78 -5.07
C LYS A 2 37.84 56.44 -5.58
N PHE A 3 36.95 55.46 -5.66
CA PHE A 3 37.28 54.18 -6.29
C PHE A 3 37.52 54.38 -7.80
N SER A 4 38.53 53.75 -8.35
CA SER A 4 38.82 53.82 -9.77
C SER A 4 37.69 53.18 -10.57
N LYS A 5 37.44 53.62 -11.83
CA LYS A 5 36.39 53.04 -12.69
C LYS A 5 36.54 51.54 -12.87
N LEU A 6 37.76 51.02 -12.75
CA LEU A 6 38.04 49.59 -12.83
C LEU A 6 37.52 48.81 -11.60
N SER A 7 37.66 49.38 -10.39
CA SER A 7 37.17 48.78 -9.13
C SER A 7 35.64 48.79 -9.04
N GLN A 8 34.99 49.80 -9.64
CA GLN A 8 33.53 49.85 -9.74
C GLN A 8 33.01 48.80 -10.73
N LEU A 9 33.69 48.54 -11.85
CA LEU A 9 33.31 47.53 -12.82
C LEU A 9 33.46 46.12 -12.25
N VAL A 10 34.52 45.85 -11.49
CA VAL A 10 34.72 44.54 -10.81
C VAL A 10 33.69 44.34 -9.71
N LEU A 11 33.34 45.38 -8.95
CA LEU A 11 32.31 45.28 -7.90
C LEU A 11 30.91 44.99 -8.48
N VAL A 12 30.53 45.64 -9.58
CA VAL A 12 29.25 45.42 -10.26
C VAL A 12 29.20 44.03 -10.90
N SER A 13 30.31 43.54 -11.48
CA SER A 13 30.36 42.20 -12.08
C SER A 13 30.33 41.11 -11.01
N THR A 14 30.97 41.28 -9.85
CA THR A 14 30.92 40.29 -8.75
C THR A 14 29.54 40.26 -8.07
N ILE A 15 28.89 41.40 -7.89
CA ILE A 15 27.52 41.45 -7.35
C ILE A 15 26.51 40.83 -8.38
N GLY A 16 26.68 41.14 -9.67
CA GLY A 16 25.87 40.53 -10.73
C GLY A 16 26.06 39.02 -10.83
N LEU A 17 27.30 38.51 -10.66
CA LEU A 17 27.58 37.08 -10.65
C LEU A 17 27.05 36.39 -9.38
N LEU A 18 27.15 37.04 -8.21
CA LEU A 18 26.56 36.54 -6.96
C LEU A 18 25.03 36.55 -7.01
N LEU A 19 24.39 37.58 -7.58
CA LEU A 19 22.93 37.54 -7.82
C LEU A 19 22.52 36.49 -8.85
N ALA A 20 23.31 36.28 -9.91
CA ALA A 20 23.04 35.22 -10.89
C ALA A 20 23.21 33.83 -10.28
N LEU A 21 24.20 33.64 -9.37
CA LEU A 21 24.31 32.37 -8.61
C LEU A 21 23.21 32.17 -7.59
N CYS A 22 22.61 33.23 -7.04
CA CYS A 22 21.44 33.15 -6.17
C CYS A 22 20.12 32.92 -6.97
N LEU A 23 20.13 33.15 -8.29
CA LEU A 23 18.99 32.88 -9.17
C LEU A 23 19.10 31.53 -9.88
N THR A 24 20.20 30.78 -9.68
CA THR A 24 20.25 29.41 -10.16
C THR A 24 19.42 28.52 -9.27
N SER A 25 18.21 28.36 -9.73
CA SER A 25 17.35 27.18 -9.53
C SER A 25 17.22 26.72 -8.07
N CYS A 26 16.12 27.01 -7.49
CA CYS A 26 15.46 26.01 -6.67
C CYS A 26 15.28 24.78 -7.59
N GLU A 27 16.30 23.94 -7.71
CA GLU A 27 16.22 22.69 -8.44
C GLU A 27 15.28 21.82 -7.62
N ILE A 28 14.08 21.63 -8.15
CA ILE A 28 13.06 20.83 -7.47
C ILE A 28 13.55 19.39 -7.57
N VAL A 29 14.06 18.86 -6.46
CA VAL A 29 14.54 17.48 -6.38
C VAL A 29 13.35 16.55 -6.18
N THR A 30 13.18 15.59 -7.08
CA THR A 30 12.22 14.49 -6.91
C THR A 30 12.81 13.47 -5.95
N ILE A 31 12.06 13.11 -4.89
CA ILE A 31 12.48 12.07 -3.96
C ILE A 31 12.00 10.70 -4.42
N ASP A 32 10.81 10.62 -4.98
CA ASP A 32 10.16 9.37 -5.37
C ASP A 32 9.06 9.61 -6.38
N TYR A 33 8.53 8.53 -6.95
CA TYR A 33 7.37 8.54 -7.85
C TYR A 33 6.19 7.81 -7.21
N VAL A 34 5.02 8.45 -7.26
CA VAL A 34 3.75 7.86 -6.82
C VAL A 34 3.00 7.40 -8.07
N PHE A 35 2.68 6.11 -8.12
CA PHE A 35 1.89 5.51 -9.19
C PHE A 35 0.45 5.33 -8.72
N VAL A 36 -0.50 5.73 -9.55
CA VAL A 36 -1.94 5.57 -9.29
C VAL A 36 -2.58 4.89 -10.48
N ALA A 37 -3.18 3.73 -10.24
CA ALA A 37 -3.99 3.06 -11.25
C ALA A 37 -5.44 3.51 -11.15
N ALA A 38 -6.04 3.84 -12.28
CA ALA A 38 -7.43 4.25 -12.38
C ALA A 38 -8.12 3.61 -13.59
N SER A 39 -9.45 3.50 -13.52
CA SER A 39 -10.29 3.08 -14.65
C SER A 39 -10.88 4.30 -15.35
N SER A 40 -10.95 4.29 -16.67
CA SER A 40 -11.53 5.38 -17.46
C SER A 40 -13.06 5.51 -17.35
N GLY A 41 -13.72 4.64 -16.55
CA GLY A 41 -15.17 4.64 -16.33
C GLY A 41 -15.60 3.67 -15.21
N ASN A 42 -16.89 3.69 -14.87
CA ASN A 42 -17.47 2.94 -13.76
C ASN A 42 -17.98 1.56 -14.21
N GLY A 43 -17.10 0.63 -14.53
CA GLY A 43 -17.52 -0.73 -14.89
C GLY A 43 -16.37 -1.71 -15.07
N SER A 44 -16.65 -3.00 -14.90
CA SER A 44 -15.66 -4.09 -14.99
C SER A 44 -14.97 -4.22 -16.36
N GLY A 45 -15.43 -3.48 -17.38
CA GLY A 45 -14.84 -3.44 -18.73
C GLY A 45 -14.11 -2.14 -19.05
N SER A 46 -13.96 -1.21 -18.08
CA SER A 46 -13.32 0.08 -18.32
C SER A 46 -11.81 -0.08 -18.47
N ALA A 47 -11.24 0.54 -19.51
CA ALA A 47 -9.80 0.55 -19.75
C ALA A 47 -9.06 1.15 -18.54
N GLY A 48 -7.97 0.52 -18.15
CA GLY A 48 -7.14 0.97 -17.03
C GLY A 48 -5.98 1.85 -17.51
N GLU A 49 -5.68 2.87 -16.71
CA GLU A 49 -4.53 3.76 -16.88
C GLU A 49 -3.70 3.82 -15.61
N ILE A 50 -2.41 4.08 -15.75
CA ILE A 50 -1.49 4.33 -14.64
C ILE A 50 -0.98 5.76 -14.78
N TYR A 51 -1.23 6.58 -13.78
CA TYR A 51 -0.73 7.94 -13.65
C TYR A 51 0.54 7.92 -12.80
N THR A 52 1.51 8.73 -13.19
CA THR A 52 2.77 8.89 -12.45
C THR A 52 2.88 10.32 -11.93
N PHE A 53 3.14 10.47 -10.66
CA PHE A 53 3.40 11.76 -10.01
C PHE A 53 4.80 11.77 -9.41
N ALA A 54 5.51 12.90 -9.55
CA ALA A 54 6.80 13.11 -8.93
C ALA A 54 6.62 13.82 -7.57
N ALA A 55 7.10 13.21 -6.51
CA ALA A 55 7.07 13.78 -5.17
C ALA A 55 8.29 14.69 -4.93
N ASP A 56 8.03 15.91 -4.50
CA ASP A 56 9.07 16.89 -4.16
C ASP A 56 9.76 16.51 -2.84
N ALA A 57 11.08 16.50 -2.85
CA ALA A 57 11.88 16.02 -1.72
C ALA A 57 11.77 16.89 -0.44
N GLU A 58 11.44 18.17 -0.57
CA GLU A 58 11.39 19.10 0.56
C GLU A 58 9.96 19.29 1.10
N SER A 59 8.98 19.36 0.19
CA SER A 59 7.59 19.68 0.53
C SER A 59 6.66 18.46 0.50
N GLY A 60 7.02 17.39 -0.22
CA GLY A 60 6.14 16.25 -0.52
C GLY A 60 5.00 16.61 -1.47
N ALA A 61 5.01 17.80 -2.08
CA ALA A 61 4.01 18.18 -3.06
C ALA A 61 4.14 17.30 -4.32
N LEU A 62 3.03 16.77 -4.80
CA LEU A 62 3.00 15.99 -6.02
C LEU A 62 2.93 16.91 -7.25
N ARG A 63 3.67 16.54 -8.27
CA ARG A 63 3.66 17.16 -9.60
C ARG A 63 3.41 16.09 -10.65
N ASN A 64 2.78 16.48 -11.75
CA ASN A 64 2.63 15.56 -12.88
C ASN A 64 4.01 15.04 -13.32
N GLY A 65 4.15 13.73 -13.34
CA GLY A 65 5.31 13.02 -13.87
C GLY A 65 5.20 12.76 -15.37
N PRO A 66 5.76 11.66 -15.87
CA PRO A 66 5.57 11.20 -17.23
C PRO A 66 4.09 11.04 -17.60
N PRO A 67 3.75 11.08 -18.89
CA PRO A 67 2.38 10.86 -19.36
C PRO A 67 1.81 9.52 -18.86
N ALA A 68 0.50 9.50 -18.58
CA ALA A 68 -0.20 8.29 -18.19
C ALA A 68 -0.06 7.20 -19.28
N VAL A 69 0.05 5.95 -18.81
CA VAL A 69 0.15 4.78 -19.68
C VAL A 69 -1.02 3.83 -19.42
N SER A 70 -1.44 3.06 -20.44
CA SER A 70 -2.43 2.00 -20.23
C SER A 70 -1.93 0.98 -19.20
N SER A 71 -2.79 0.53 -18.28
CA SER A 71 -2.50 -0.57 -17.34
C SER A 71 -2.31 -1.92 -18.06
N GLY A 72 -2.57 -1.95 -19.36
CA GLY A 72 -2.50 -3.15 -20.19
C GLY A 72 -3.71 -4.06 -20.08
N GLY A 73 -4.75 -3.64 -19.36
CA GLY A 73 -6.01 -4.36 -19.16
C GLY A 73 -7.12 -3.44 -18.68
N ASN A 74 -8.18 -4.03 -18.14
CA ASN A 74 -9.37 -3.34 -17.67
C ASN A 74 -9.51 -3.44 -16.15
N SER A 75 -10.04 -2.39 -15.53
CA SER A 75 -10.33 -2.32 -14.09
C SER A 75 -9.12 -2.74 -13.23
N PRO A 76 -8.02 -1.97 -13.24
CA PRO A 76 -6.89 -2.20 -12.34
C PRO A 76 -7.36 -2.00 -10.90
N VAL A 77 -6.99 -2.94 -10.01
CA VAL A 77 -7.45 -2.95 -8.60
C VAL A 77 -6.31 -2.97 -7.59
N ALA A 78 -5.13 -3.44 -8.00
CA ALA A 78 -3.97 -3.51 -7.14
C ALA A 78 -2.68 -3.34 -7.93
N MET A 79 -1.66 -2.84 -7.25
CA MET A 79 -0.30 -2.68 -7.79
C MET A 79 0.73 -3.11 -6.75
N ALA A 80 1.85 -3.65 -7.23
CA ALA A 80 3.01 -3.96 -6.41
C ALA A 80 4.29 -3.47 -7.10
N VAL A 81 5.17 -2.83 -6.34
CA VAL A 81 6.51 -2.41 -6.79
C VAL A 81 7.53 -3.33 -6.13
N THR A 82 8.56 -3.75 -6.85
CA THR A 82 9.69 -4.50 -6.28
C THR A 82 10.51 -3.62 -5.33
N ALA A 83 11.22 -4.25 -4.38
CA ALA A 83 12.04 -3.52 -3.40
C ALA A 83 13.20 -2.72 -4.03
N ASP A 84 13.62 -3.07 -5.25
CA ASP A 84 14.59 -2.31 -6.04
C ASP A 84 13.97 -1.13 -6.82
N TYR A 85 12.63 -1.00 -6.80
CA TYR A 85 11.83 0.04 -7.48
C TYR A 85 11.86 0.02 -9.01
N TYR A 86 12.46 -1.00 -9.65
CA TYR A 86 12.56 -1.08 -11.11
C TYR A 86 11.44 -1.82 -11.81
N ASN A 87 10.55 -2.48 -11.04
CA ASN A 87 9.46 -3.26 -11.60
C ASN A 87 8.14 -2.95 -10.90
N LEU A 88 7.08 -2.75 -11.68
CA LEU A 88 5.71 -2.53 -11.24
C LEU A 88 4.80 -3.61 -11.84
N TYR A 89 3.99 -4.24 -11.01
CA TYR A 89 2.98 -5.22 -11.42
C TYR A 89 1.60 -4.64 -11.16
N VAL A 90 0.70 -4.78 -12.14
CA VAL A 90 -0.66 -4.25 -12.07
C VAL A 90 -1.66 -5.38 -12.27
N ALA A 91 -2.50 -5.60 -11.27
CA ALA A 91 -3.61 -6.56 -11.32
C ALA A 91 -4.83 -5.90 -11.98
N ASN A 92 -5.20 -6.37 -13.16
CA ASN A 92 -6.33 -5.90 -13.94
C ASN A 92 -7.50 -6.90 -13.76
N GLN A 93 -8.40 -6.60 -12.84
CA GLN A 93 -9.52 -7.47 -12.47
C GLN A 93 -10.45 -7.76 -13.66
N GLY A 94 -10.81 -6.72 -14.43
CA GLY A 94 -11.72 -6.85 -15.56
C GLY A 94 -11.16 -7.62 -16.76
N SER A 95 -9.84 -7.85 -16.80
CA SER A 95 -9.15 -8.58 -17.86
C SER A 95 -8.58 -9.92 -17.39
N ASN A 96 -8.74 -10.31 -16.12
CA ASN A 96 -8.14 -11.50 -15.54
C ASN A 96 -6.63 -11.59 -15.84
N SER A 97 -5.89 -10.51 -15.60
CA SER A 97 -4.47 -10.45 -15.93
C SER A 97 -3.65 -9.66 -14.93
N VAL A 98 -2.38 -10.02 -14.83
CA VAL A 98 -1.35 -9.21 -14.17
C VAL A 98 -0.35 -8.78 -15.22
N VAL A 99 -0.06 -7.48 -15.28
CA VAL A 99 0.81 -6.88 -16.28
C VAL A 99 2.04 -6.30 -15.58
N HIS A 100 3.21 -6.62 -16.11
CA HIS A 100 4.51 -6.13 -15.65
C HIS A 100 4.97 -4.91 -16.46
N PHE A 101 5.47 -3.92 -15.75
CA PHE A 101 6.14 -2.74 -16.31
C PHE A 101 7.53 -2.59 -15.68
N SER A 102 8.53 -2.23 -16.50
CA SER A 102 9.76 -1.68 -15.94
C SER A 102 9.57 -0.20 -15.62
N VAL A 103 10.19 0.23 -14.52
CA VAL A 103 10.21 1.61 -14.03
C VAL A 103 11.59 2.18 -14.29
N ALA A 104 11.67 3.30 -15.01
CA ALA A 104 12.93 4.02 -15.22
C ALA A 104 13.18 5.04 -14.10
N ASP A 105 14.42 5.50 -13.92
CA ASP A 105 14.83 6.47 -12.90
C ASP A 105 14.04 7.79 -12.94
N ASN A 106 13.44 8.11 -14.08
CA ASN A 106 12.59 9.28 -14.25
C ASN A 106 11.09 9.00 -14.13
N GLY A 107 10.72 7.82 -13.60
CA GLY A 107 9.32 7.39 -13.40
C GLY A 107 8.60 6.93 -14.67
N VAL A 108 9.27 6.84 -15.82
CA VAL A 108 8.67 6.32 -17.06
C VAL A 108 8.40 4.84 -16.94
N LEU A 109 7.16 4.44 -17.21
CA LEU A 109 6.72 3.05 -17.23
C LEU A 109 6.80 2.48 -18.65
N THR A 110 7.37 1.28 -18.77
CA THR A 110 7.41 0.55 -20.05
C THR A 110 6.85 -0.86 -19.84
N LYS A 111 5.73 -1.16 -20.52
CA LYS A 111 5.12 -2.49 -20.47
C LYS A 111 6.12 -3.56 -20.97
N LYS A 112 6.24 -4.66 -20.26
CA LYS A 112 7.11 -5.80 -20.57
C LYS A 112 6.31 -7.03 -20.94
N ASP A 113 5.83 -7.75 -19.95
CA ASP A 113 5.12 -9.00 -20.09
C ASP A 113 3.82 -9.00 -19.28
N SER A 114 3.09 -10.09 -19.35
CA SER A 114 1.85 -10.25 -18.62
C SER A 114 1.49 -11.73 -18.48
N VAL A 115 0.72 -12.06 -17.45
CA VAL A 115 0.13 -13.38 -17.24
C VAL A 115 -1.38 -13.25 -17.13
N THR A 116 -2.09 -14.24 -17.70
CA THR A 116 -3.55 -14.39 -17.52
C THR A 116 -3.82 -15.24 -16.30
N THR A 117 -4.74 -14.79 -15.44
CA THR A 117 -5.20 -15.52 -14.26
C THR A 117 -6.47 -16.29 -14.56
N ALA A 118 -6.70 -17.42 -13.89
CA ALA A 118 -7.89 -18.24 -14.09
C ALA A 118 -9.19 -17.55 -13.65
N THR A 119 -9.08 -16.71 -12.60
CA THR A 119 -10.17 -15.92 -12.03
C THR A 119 -9.69 -14.48 -11.82
N PRO A 120 -10.59 -13.50 -11.60
CA PRO A 120 -10.19 -12.10 -11.43
C PRO A 120 -9.15 -11.91 -10.34
N PRO A 121 -8.01 -11.23 -10.60
CA PRO A 121 -7.05 -10.86 -9.57
C PRO A 121 -7.64 -9.75 -8.70
N VAL A 122 -7.38 -9.82 -7.38
CA VAL A 122 -7.86 -8.87 -6.36
C VAL A 122 -6.68 -8.15 -5.73
N ALA A 123 -5.59 -8.88 -5.51
CA ALA A 123 -4.38 -8.32 -4.91
C ALA A 123 -3.12 -8.93 -5.52
N VAL A 124 -2.04 -8.19 -5.50
CA VAL A 124 -0.71 -8.59 -6.00
C VAL A 124 0.36 -8.06 -5.06
N TYR A 125 1.40 -8.85 -4.83
CA TYR A 125 2.54 -8.46 -4.02
C TYR A 125 3.83 -9.12 -4.53
N ALA A 126 4.92 -8.36 -4.62
CA ALA A 126 6.25 -8.88 -4.96
C ALA A 126 7.09 -8.99 -3.67
N ASN A 127 7.76 -10.12 -3.47
CA ASN A 127 8.62 -10.26 -2.30
C ASN A 127 9.86 -9.34 -2.38
N SER A 128 10.46 -9.04 -1.24
CA SER A 128 11.61 -8.14 -1.13
C SER A 128 12.83 -8.65 -1.88
N ALA A 129 12.99 -9.99 -1.99
CA ALA A 129 14.07 -10.61 -2.75
C ALA A 129 13.92 -10.46 -4.27
N GLY A 130 12.74 -10.03 -4.78
CA GLY A 130 12.46 -9.91 -6.21
C GLY A 130 12.44 -11.25 -6.96
N THR A 131 12.17 -12.35 -6.24
CA THR A 131 12.18 -13.72 -6.76
C THR A 131 10.80 -14.29 -6.99
N TYR A 132 9.77 -13.77 -6.29
CA TYR A 132 8.40 -14.26 -6.36
C TYR A 132 7.38 -13.14 -6.42
N LEU A 133 6.31 -13.38 -7.19
CA LEU A 133 5.12 -12.54 -7.28
C LEU A 133 3.91 -13.35 -6.80
N TYR A 134 3.24 -12.85 -5.79
CA TYR A 134 2.03 -13.44 -5.24
C TYR A 134 0.81 -12.74 -5.79
N VAL A 135 -0.12 -13.51 -6.32
CA VAL A 135 -1.38 -13.02 -6.90
C VAL A 135 -2.54 -13.71 -6.22
N LEU A 136 -3.38 -12.94 -5.54
CA LEU A 136 -4.59 -13.43 -4.93
C LEU A 136 -5.76 -13.20 -5.90
N THR A 137 -6.49 -14.29 -6.23
CA THR A 137 -7.55 -14.26 -7.24
C THR A 137 -8.85 -14.85 -6.71
N GLY A 138 -9.98 -14.47 -7.30
CA GLY A 138 -11.28 -15.05 -7.03
C GLY A 138 -12.41 -14.05 -6.84
N THR A 139 -13.63 -14.56 -6.73
CA THR A 139 -14.85 -13.79 -6.43
C THR A 139 -15.70 -14.47 -5.36
N THR A 140 -15.83 -15.79 -5.43
CA THR A 140 -16.54 -16.66 -4.48
C THR A 140 -15.68 -17.87 -4.06
N THR A 141 -14.51 -17.95 -4.62
CA THR A 141 -13.43 -18.87 -4.25
C THR A 141 -12.16 -18.09 -4.25
N ALA A 142 -11.26 -18.32 -3.30
CA ALA A 142 -10.00 -17.62 -3.19
C ALA A 142 -8.84 -18.56 -3.54
N THR A 143 -7.93 -18.07 -4.37
CA THR A 143 -6.71 -18.80 -4.74
C THR A 143 -5.51 -17.88 -4.66
N LEU A 144 -4.49 -18.29 -3.90
CA LEU A 144 -3.19 -17.66 -3.86
C LEU A 144 -2.28 -18.38 -4.86
N THR A 145 -1.72 -17.64 -5.82
CA THR A 145 -0.78 -18.16 -6.81
C THR A 145 0.55 -17.46 -6.69
N GLU A 146 1.63 -18.22 -6.61
CA GLU A 146 3.00 -17.75 -6.61
C GLU A 146 3.62 -17.96 -7.99
N TYR A 147 4.13 -16.90 -8.58
CA TYR A 147 4.91 -16.91 -9.83
C TYR A 147 6.37 -16.65 -9.52
N SER A 148 7.28 -17.36 -10.21
CA SER A 148 8.70 -16.99 -10.18
C SER A 148 8.93 -15.67 -10.88
N LEU A 149 9.91 -14.88 -10.39
CA LEU A 149 10.40 -13.69 -11.04
C LEU A 149 11.86 -13.87 -11.46
N SER A 150 12.19 -13.38 -12.64
CA SER A 150 13.57 -13.35 -13.13
C SER A 150 13.85 -11.99 -13.76
N SER A 151 14.68 -11.18 -13.11
CA SER A 151 14.94 -9.78 -13.52
C SER A 151 13.63 -9.00 -13.77
N GLY A 152 12.64 -9.20 -12.90
CA GLY A 152 11.30 -8.61 -12.96
C GLY A 152 10.31 -9.33 -13.89
N ALA A 153 10.74 -10.15 -14.86
CA ALA A 153 9.83 -10.87 -15.74
C ALA A 153 9.04 -11.94 -15.00
N ILE A 154 7.72 -12.03 -15.27
CA ILE A 154 6.83 -13.02 -14.67
C ILE A 154 7.08 -14.38 -15.32
N GLY A 155 7.50 -15.35 -14.51
CA GLY A 155 7.81 -16.72 -14.96
C GLY A 155 6.66 -17.69 -14.73
N ASN A 156 7.01 -18.94 -14.44
CA ASN A 156 6.04 -20.01 -14.22
C ASN A 156 5.41 -19.94 -12.84
N ILE A 157 4.26 -20.60 -12.69
CA ILE A 157 3.65 -20.87 -11.38
C ILE A 157 4.60 -21.80 -10.62
N VAL A 158 4.94 -21.42 -9.40
CA VAL A 158 5.79 -22.20 -8.47
C VAL A 158 4.91 -22.93 -7.46
N ALA A 159 3.91 -22.23 -6.91
CA ALA A 159 2.95 -22.77 -5.96
C ALA A 159 1.56 -22.19 -6.21
N GLN A 160 0.54 -22.94 -5.82
CA GLN A 160 -0.86 -22.50 -5.88
C GLN A 160 -1.66 -23.13 -4.75
N GLU A 161 -2.30 -22.29 -3.94
CA GLU A 161 -3.06 -22.71 -2.77
C GLU A 161 -4.51 -22.22 -2.86
N ALA A 162 -5.46 -23.15 -2.69
CA ALA A 162 -6.87 -22.82 -2.56
C ALA A 162 -7.16 -22.46 -1.10
N LEU A 163 -7.68 -21.24 -0.86
CA LEU A 163 -7.99 -20.77 0.48
C LEU A 163 -9.42 -21.19 0.86
N ALA A 164 -9.55 -22.31 1.56
CA ALA A 164 -10.81 -22.85 2.01
C ALA A 164 -10.94 -22.74 3.53
N ILE A 165 -12.03 -22.15 4.02
CA ILE A 165 -12.26 -21.96 5.45
C ILE A 165 -12.49 -23.32 6.12
N PRO A 166 -11.71 -23.70 7.16
CA PRO A 166 -11.86 -24.99 7.82
C PRO A 166 -13.26 -25.18 8.42
N GLY A 167 -13.87 -26.33 8.12
CA GLY A 167 -15.22 -26.66 8.58
C GLY A 167 -16.36 -26.12 7.69
N TYR A 168 -16.05 -25.25 6.72
CA TYR A 168 -17.02 -24.62 5.82
C TYR A 168 -16.56 -24.66 4.35
N PRO A 169 -16.28 -25.84 3.78
CA PRO A 169 -15.66 -25.96 2.45
C PRO A 169 -16.57 -25.55 1.29
N SER A 170 -17.86 -25.36 1.54
CA SER A 170 -18.86 -24.94 0.53
C SER A 170 -19.20 -23.45 0.60
N ASP A 171 -18.58 -22.69 1.52
CA ASP A 171 -18.87 -21.29 1.69
C ASP A 171 -18.26 -20.43 0.56
N SER A 172 -18.87 -19.28 0.35
CA SER A 172 -18.39 -18.30 -0.61
C SER A 172 -17.23 -17.50 -0.01
N VAL A 173 -16.01 -17.87 -0.36
CA VAL A 173 -14.77 -17.27 0.17
C VAL A 173 -14.31 -16.13 -0.74
N VAL A 174 -14.44 -14.91 -0.28
CA VAL A 174 -14.05 -13.70 -1.02
C VAL A 174 -12.65 -13.27 -0.61
N PRO A 175 -11.68 -13.25 -1.54
CA PRO A 175 -10.34 -12.73 -1.26
C PRO A 175 -10.32 -11.20 -1.17
N THR A 176 -9.44 -10.65 -0.35
CA THR A 176 -9.36 -9.18 -0.16
C THR A 176 -7.96 -8.60 -0.33
N ALA A 177 -6.94 -9.14 0.33
CA ALA A 177 -5.58 -8.61 0.26
C ALA A 177 -4.52 -9.69 0.46
N VAL A 178 -3.29 -9.41 0.03
CA VAL A 178 -2.11 -10.25 0.21
C VAL A 178 -0.91 -9.40 0.58
N THR A 179 -0.05 -9.90 1.45
CA THR A 179 1.24 -9.31 1.79
C THR A 179 2.31 -10.39 2.01
N VAL A 180 3.56 -9.99 1.90
CA VAL A 180 4.73 -10.84 2.18
C VAL A 180 5.56 -10.16 3.26
N LEU A 181 6.14 -10.92 4.17
CA LEU A 181 7.06 -10.37 5.15
C LEU A 181 8.30 -9.78 4.46
N PRO A 182 8.87 -8.69 5.01
CA PRO A 182 10.10 -8.09 4.50
C PRO A 182 11.28 -9.06 4.34
N ASN A 183 11.42 -10.06 5.21
CA ASN A 183 12.42 -11.12 5.10
C ASN A 183 12.10 -12.15 3.98
N SER A 184 10.88 -12.11 3.42
CA SER A 184 10.36 -13.03 2.40
C SER A 184 10.09 -14.46 2.90
N ASP A 185 10.07 -14.70 4.21
CA ASP A 185 9.89 -16.03 4.79
C ASP A 185 8.42 -16.46 4.92
N ALA A 186 7.48 -15.50 4.86
CA ALA A 186 6.05 -15.83 4.86
C ALA A 186 5.21 -14.90 3.98
N VAL A 187 4.09 -15.44 3.52
CA VAL A 187 3.00 -14.73 2.83
C VAL A 187 1.70 -14.89 3.60
N TYR A 188 0.95 -13.78 3.74
CA TYR A 188 -0.35 -13.76 4.39
C TYR A 188 -1.41 -13.23 3.42
N ALA A 189 -2.56 -13.91 3.37
CA ALA A 189 -3.68 -13.53 2.52
C ALA A 189 -4.97 -13.44 3.34
N THR A 190 -5.75 -12.39 3.15
CA THR A 190 -7.03 -12.17 3.83
C THR A 190 -8.21 -12.56 2.95
N VAL A 191 -9.20 -13.17 3.58
CA VAL A 191 -10.47 -13.54 2.97
C VAL A 191 -11.61 -13.35 3.97
N TYR A 192 -12.85 -13.32 3.49
CA TYR A 192 -14.01 -13.45 4.35
C TYR A 192 -15.06 -14.39 3.73
N ASP A 193 -15.87 -15.04 4.59
CA ASP A 193 -17.02 -15.81 4.17
C ASP A 193 -18.18 -14.88 3.87
N GLN A 194 -18.53 -14.77 2.58
CA GLN A 194 -19.63 -13.93 2.13
C GLN A 194 -20.99 -14.47 2.58
N SER A 195 -21.11 -15.79 2.79
CA SER A 195 -22.37 -16.42 3.23
C SER A 195 -22.73 -16.01 4.66
N ALA A 196 -21.70 -15.86 5.53
CA ALA A 196 -21.85 -15.41 6.90
C ALA A 196 -21.87 -13.88 7.03
N TYR A 197 -21.30 -13.15 6.07
CA TYR A 197 -21.28 -11.70 6.07
C TYR A 197 -22.56 -11.11 5.48
N ASN A 198 -23.41 -10.54 6.35
CA ASN A 198 -24.58 -9.79 5.92
C ASN A 198 -24.48 -8.34 6.42
N PRO A 199 -24.20 -7.35 5.53
CA PRO A 199 -24.01 -5.92 5.92
C PRO A 199 -25.20 -5.30 6.65
N GLY A 200 -26.41 -5.86 6.44
CA GLY A 200 -27.63 -5.38 7.12
C GLY A 200 -27.97 -6.09 8.43
N SER A 201 -27.21 -7.10 8.82
CA SER A 201 -27.55 -8.00 9.93
C SER A 201 -26.31 -8.63 10.56
N ILE A 202 -25.32 -7.83 10.91
CA ILE A 202 -24.18 -8.31 11.70
C ILE A 202 -24.70 -8.64 13.09
N THR A 203 -25.01 -9.89 13.33
CA THR A 203 -25.40 -10.40 14.63
C THR A 203 -24.21 -11.08 15.29
N THR A 204 -24.19 -11.10 16.62
CA THR A 204 -23.16 -11.78 17.41
C THR A 204 -23.07 -13.30 17.15
N SER A 205 -24.06 -13.88 16.50
CA SER A 205 -24.05 -15.30 16.10
C SER A 205 -23.24 -15.60 14.83
N ASN A 206 -22.95 -14.58 14.01
CA ASN A 206 -22.09 -14.66 12.83
C ASN A 206 -20.77 -13.91 13.07
N ALA A 207 -20.32 -13.87 14.31
CA ALA A 207 -19.11 -13.17 14.71
C ALA A 207 -17.92 -13.74 13.95
N ASN A 208 -17.16 -12.87 13.27
CA ASN A 208 -15.85 -13.12 12.68
C ASN A 208 -15.81 -14.09 11.47
N PRO A 209 -16.52 -13.81 10.37
CA PRO A 209 -16.35 -14.57 9.13
C PRO A 209 -15.06 -14.23 8.34
N GLY A 210 -14.21 -13.33 8.87
CA GLY A 210 -12.93 -12.94 8.28
C GLY A 210 -11.75 -13.78 8.75
N TRP A 211 -10.80 -14.06 7.84
CA TRP A 211 -9.67 -14.93 8.08
C TRP A 211 -8.38 -14.39 7.44
N VAL A 212 -7.25 -14.68 8.08
CA VAL A 212 -5.90 -14.57 7.50
C VAL A 212 -5.34 -15.97 7.30
N PHE A 213 -4.99 -16.32 6.08
CA PHE A 213 -4.21 -17.51 5.75
C PHE A 213 -2.74 -17.14 5.74
N GLY A 214 -1.93 -17.86 6.51
CA GLY A 214 -0.48 -17.72 6.55
C GLY A 214 0.20 -18.93 5.92
N PHE A 215 1.29 -18.69 5.18
CA PHE A 215 2.12 -19.70 4.58
C PHE A 215 3.59 -19.33 4.78
N ALA A 216 4.37 -20.26 5.33
CA ALA A 216 5.83 -20.17 5.31
C ALA A 216 6.34 -20.44 3.89
N VAL A 217 7.31 -19.65 3.44
CA VAL A 217 7.93 -19.76 2.11
C VAL A 217 9.24 -20.55 2.26
N GLY A 218 9.22 -21.79 1.81
CA GLY A 218 10.39 -22.66 1.83
C GLY A 218 11.34 -22.44 0.65
N SER A 219 12.38 -23.25 0.60
CA SER A 219 13.34 -23.23 -0.49
C SER A 219 12.67 -23.52 -1.83
N GLY A 220 12.97 -22.72 -2.86
CA GLY A 220 12.38 -22.85 -4.18
C GLY A 220 10.93 -22.40 -4.28
N GLY A 221 10.41 -21.66 -3.27
CA GLY A 221 9.07 -21.10 -3.27
C GLY A 221 7.98 -22.08 -2.79
N ALA A 222 8.31 -23.16 -2.12
CA ALA A 222 7.31 -24.07 -1.59
C ALA A 222 6.50 -23.38 -0.48
N LEU A 223 5.18 -23.31 -0.66
CA LEU A 223 4.25 -22.78 0.35
C LEU A 223 3.82 -23.89 1.31
N THR A 224 4.01 -23.66 2.61
CA THR A 224 3.57 -24.56 3.67
C THR A 224 2.68 -23.76 4.63
N PRO A 225 1.46 -24.19 4.96
CA PRO A 225 0.64 -23.47 5.93
C PRO A 225 1.42 -23.20 7.22
N SER A 226 1.39 -21.94 7.67
CA SER A 226 1.96 -21.55 8.96
C SER A 226 1.25 -22.29 10.11
N VAL A 227 1.90 -22.40 11.26
CA VAL A 227 1.31 -23.04 12.44
C VAL A 227 -0.04 -22.40 12.76
N ASP A 228 -1.04 -23.22 13.02
CA ASP A 228 -2.42 -22.84 13.33
C ASP A 228 -3.14 -21.94 12.30
N SER A 229 -2.59 -21.81 11.07
CA SER A 229 -3.28 -21.14 9.96
C SER A 229 -4.53 -21.93 9.52
N PRO A 230 -5.67 -21.25 9.20
CA PRO A 230 -5.88 -19.80 9.15
C PRO A 230 -6.30 -19.18 10.49
N TYR A 231 -6.01 -17.88 10.66
CA TYR A 231 -6.29 -17.10 11.86
C TYR A 231 -7.55 -16.25 11.71
N GLN A 232 -8.28 -16.02 12.81
CA GLN A 232 -9.44 -15.13 12.82
C GLN A 232 -9.04 -13.69 12.51
N ALA A 233 -9.80 -13.00 11.65
CA ALA A 233 -9.52 -11.62 11.21
C ALA A 233 -10.77 -10.72 11.21
N GLY A 234 -11.58 -10.82 12.23
CA GLY A 234 -12.80 -10.01 12.36
C GLY A 234 -13.89 -10.43 11.39
N VAL A 235 -14.61 -9.45 10.85
CA VAL A 235 -15.80 -9.67 10.02
C VAL A 235 -15.50 -9.61 8.53
N LYS A 236 -14.84 -8.53 8.09
CA LYS A 236 -14.50 -8.29 6.69
C LYS A 236 -13.12 -7.63 6.59
N PRO A 237 -12.04 -8.42 6.68
CA PRO A 237 -10.71 -7.86 6.51
C PRO A 237 -10.58 -7.24 5.12
N SER A 238 -10.01 -6.02 5.04
CA SER A 238 -9.91 -5.24 3.82
C SER A 238 -8.48 -5.07 3.31
N ALA A 239 -7.52 -4.94 4.23
CA ALA A 239 -6.12 -4.78 3.91
C ALA A 239 -5.24 -5.33 5.03
N LEU A 240 -3.97 -5.61 4.72
CA LEU A 240 -2.98 -6.00 5.71
C LEU A 240 -1.61 -5.41 5.39
N SER A 241 -0.82 -5.13 6.43
CA SER A 241 0.53 -4.60 6.31
C SER A 241 1.45 -5.21 7.36
N PRO A 242 2.61 -5.75 6.97
CA PRO A 242 3.61 -6.20 7.92
C PRO A 242 4.38 -5.01 8.50
N ASP A 243 4.94 -5.20 9.67
CA ASP A 243 5.99 -4.36 10.21
C ASP A 243 7.31 -4.59 9.45
N PRO A 244 8.10 -3.55 9.12
CA PRO A 244 9.32 -3.69 8.32
C PRO A 244 10.43 -4.50 8.97
N THR A 245 10.27 -4.96 10.21
CA THR A 245 11.23 -5.79 10.95
C THR A 245 10.67 -7.18 11.30
N ASP A 246 9.65 -7.64 10.58
CA ASP A 246 9.08 -8.99 10.67
C ASP A 246 8.57 -9.39 12.06
N ARG A 247 8.08 -8.44 12.85
CA ARG A 247 7.58 -8.70 14.22
C ARG A 247 6.06 -8.76 14.30
N PHE A 248 5.37 -8.00 13.44
CA PHE A 248 3.93 -7.76 13.55
C PHE A 248 3.28 -7.73 12.17
N VAL A 249 1.98 -8.10 12.15
CA VAL A 249 1.08 -7.88 11.01
C VAL A 249 -0.17 -7.16 11.51
N TYR A 250 -0.61 -6.15 10.77
CA TYR A 250 -1.82 -5.39 11.07
C TYR A 250 -2.83 -5.56 9.96
N VAL A 251 -4.07 -5.84 10.33
CA VAL A 251 -5.20 -6.10 9.42
C VAL A 251 -6.33 -5.13 9.72
N THR A 252 -6.87 -4.46 8.72
CA THR A 252 -8.07 -3.64 8.86
C THR A 252 -9.32 -4.47 8.68
N ASP A 253 -10.28 -4.35 9.60
CA ASP A 253 -11.63 -4.91 9.49
C ASP A 253 -12.62 -3.81 9.07
N TYR A 254 -12.96 -3.82 7.79
CA TYR A 254 -13.85 -2.85 7.16
C TYR A 254 -15.23 -2.77 7.82
N ALA A 255 -15.79 -3.92 8.21
CA ALA A 255 -17.15 -3.99 8.73
C ALA A 255 -17.25 -3.63 10.21
N SER A 256 -16.22 -3.91 11.00
CA SER A 256 -16.20 -3.63 12.44
C SER A 256 -15.58 -2.27 12.79
N ASN A 257 -14.97 -1.59 11.80
CA ASN A 257 -14.25 -0.34 12.03
C ASN A 257 -13.09 -0.52 13.01
N GLU A 258 -12.27 -1.54 12.75
CA GLU A 258 -11.22 -1.97 13.66
C GLU A 258 -9.90 -2.26 12.93
N LEU A 259 -8.81 -2.12 13.68
CA LEU A 259 -7.49 -2.58 13.34
C LEU A 259 -7.14 -3.77 14.22
N ILE A 260 -6.85 -4.90 13.63
CA ILE A 260 -6.44 -6.13 14.32
C ILE A 260 -4.93 -6.25 14.17
N GLY A 261 -4.23 -6.46 15.28
CA GLY A 261 -2.79 -6.66 15.29
C GLY A 261 -2.43 -8.07 15.69
N TYR A 262 -1.37 -8.58 15.08
CA TYR A 262 -0.77 -9.89 15.40
C TYR A 262 0.73 -9.73 15.64
N GLY A 263 1.26 -10.47 16.61
CA GLY A 263 2.68 -10.77 16.75
C GLY A 263 3.01 -12.00 15.92
N ILE A 264 4.16 -11.98 15.26
CA ILE A 264 4.68 -13.12 14.51
C ILE A 264 5.52 -13.97 15.46
N GLN A 265 5.21 -15.25 15.55
CA GLN A 265 5.88 -16.24 16.39
C GLN A 265 6.76 -17.18 15.54
N ASP A 266 7.43 -18.13 16.19
CA ASP A 266 8.19 -19.17 15.51
C ASP A 266 7.29 -20.00 14.57
N GLY A 267 7.76 -20.27 13.36
CA GLY A 267 6.98 -20.98 12.33
C GLY A 267 5.94 -20.12 11.65
N GLU A 268 6.13 -18.79 11.67
CA GLU A 268 5.30 -17.76 11.01
C GLU A 268 3.84 -17.76 11.49
N GLU A 269 3.61 -18.24 12.72
CA GLU A 269 2.33 -18.21 13.40
C GLU A 269 1.94 -16.77 13.76
N LEU A 270 0.63 -16.46 13.63
CA LEU A 270 0.07 -15.18 14.05
C LEU A 270 -0.65 -15.30 15.39
N GLU A 271 -0.17 -14.58 16.40
CA GLU A 271 -0.81 -14.48 17.70
C GLU A 271 -1.41 -13.08 17.88
N PHE A 272 -2.67 -13.00 18.36
CA PHE A 272 -3.34 -11.71 18.59
C PHE A 272 -2.57 -10.84 19.58
N LEU A 273 -2.40 -9.57 19.25
CA LEU A 273 -1.87 -8.59 20.19
C LEU A 273 -2.84 -8.35 21.35
N VAL A 274 -2.27 -8.18 22.53
CA VAL A 274 -3.03 -7.89 23.76
C VAL A 274 -3.77 -6.55 23.60
N ASN A 275 -4.98 -6.50 24.15
CA ASN A 275 -5.88 -5.34 24.13
C ASN A 275 -6.46 -4.95 22.76
N GLY A 276 -6.27 -5.78 21.72
CA GLY A 276 -6.98 -5.62 20.47
C GLY A 276 -8.42 -6.18 20.48
N PRO A 277 -9.22 -5.93 19.44
CA PRO A 277 -8.93 -5.04 18.32
C PRO A 277 -8.95 -3.54 18.68
N PHE A 278 -8.35 -2.70 17.82
CA PHE A 278 -8.20 -1.27 18.04
C PHE A 278 -9.14 -0.48 17.13
N LYS A 279 -9.80 0.56 17.65
CA LYS A 279 -10.76 1.38 16.90
C LYS A 279 -10.07 2.20 15.81
N THR A 280 -10.69 2.23 14.62
CA THR A 280 -10.37 3.11 13.49
C THR A 280 -11.48 4.15 13.26
N GLY A 281 -11.43 4.89 12.16
CA GLY A 281 -12.62 5.54 11.60
C GLY A 281 -13.50 4.51 10.86
N ASN A 282 -14.56 4.97 10.21
CA ASN A 282 -15.53 4.11 9.55
C ASN A 282 -15.02 3.58 8.22
N GLU A 283 -15.26 2.28 7.97
CA GLU A 283 -14.87 1.56 6.77
C GLU A 283 -13.37 1.69 6.45
N PRO A 284 -12.48 1.17 7.35
CA PRO A 284 -11.05 1.18 7.07
C PRO A 284 -10.74 0.36 5.81
N SER A 285 -10.11 0.99 4.84
CA SER A 285 -9.92 0.45 3.48
C SER A 285 -8.49 0.00 3.20
N SER A 286 -7.51 0.63 3.85
CA SER A 286 -6.09 0.31 3.64
C SER A 286 -5.28 0.64 4.89
N VAL A 287 -4.18 -0.07 5.10
CA VAL A 287 -3.27 0.11 6.22
C VAL A 287 -1.82 0.06 5.73
N VAL A 288 -0.97 0.89 6.33
CA VAL A 288 0.47 0.87 6.08
C VAL A 288 1.22 1.11 7.39
N VAL A 289 2.30 0.34 7.60
CA VAL A 289 3.29 0.60 8.64
C VAL A 289 4.40 1.46 8.04
N ASP A 290 4.85 2.47 8.77
CA ASP A 290 5.94 3.33 8.29
C ASP A 290 7.27 2.55 8.19
N PRO A 291 8.23 2.97 7.33
CA PRO A 291 9.48 2.23 7.11
C PRO A 291 10.38 2.06 8.34
N ARG A 292 10.09 2.77 9.43
CA ARG A 292 10.81 2.67 10.71
C ARG A 292 10.16 1.68 11.68
N GLY A 293 8.95 1.19 11.37
CA GLY A 293 8.20 0.25 12.21
C GLY A 293 7.70 0.86 13.53
N ILE A 294 7.38 2.16 13.55
CA ILE A 294 6.95 2.89 14.75
C ILE A 294 5.58 3.55 14.63
N PHE A 295 5.04 3.71 13.42
CA PHE A 295 3.73 4.28 13.18
C PHE A 295 2.89 3.43 12.23
N ILE A 296 1.57 3.45 12.45
CA ILE A 296 0.59 2.84 11.55
C ILE A 296 -0.35 3.94 11.08
N TYR A 297 -0.69 3.91 9.79
CA TYR A 297 -1.69 4.79 9.19
C TYR A 297 -2.76 3.95 8.52
N VAL A 298 -4.03 4.30 8.76
CA VAL A 298 -5.21 3.61 8.24
C VAL A 298 -6.09 4.61 7.52
N SER A 299 -6.39 4.37 6.24
CA SER A 299 -7.40 5.14 5.51
C SER A 299 -8.80 4.65 5.84
N ASN A 300 -9.72 5.57 6.18
CA ASN A 300 -11.11 5.30 6.52
C ASN A 300 -12.01 5.83 5.40
N SER A 301 -12.54 4.93 4.57
CA SER A 301 -13.19 5.30 3.31
C SER A 301 -14.47 6.09 3.51
N LEU A 302 -15.32 5.71 4.47
CA LEU A 302 -16.58 6.40 4.73
C LEU A 302 -16.38 7.76 5.41
N ASP A 303 -15.40 7.85 6.32
CA ASP A 303 -15.12 9.10 7.03
C ASP A 303 -14.29 10.10 6.23
N SER A 304 -13.68 9.68 5.12
CA SER A 304 -12.73 10.50 4.36
C SER A 304 -11.58 11.01 5.25
N THR A 305 -10.96 10.08 5.99
CA THR A 305 -9.89 10.40 6.94
C THR A 305 -8.77 9.36 6.95
N VAL A 306 -7.67 9.72 7.62
CA VAL A 306 -6.59 8.81 8.03
C VAL A 306 -6.53 8.75 9.54
N SER A 307 -6.60 7.55 10.12
CA SER A 307 -6.25 7.29 11.53
C SER A 307 -4.76 7.00 11.65
N ALA A 308 -4.13 7.47 12.72
CA ALA A 308 -2.70 7.27 12.98
C ALA A 308 -2.45 6.73 14.39
N TYR A 309 -1.51 5.78 14.50
CA TYR A 309 -1.15 5.11 15.76
C TYR A 309 0.36 5.05 15.93
N ASN A 310 0.82 5.09 17.18
CA ASN A 310 2.17 4.63 17.53
C ASN A 310 2.15 3.12 17.76
N ILE A 311 3.24 2.46 17.39
CA ILE A 311 3.49 1.06 17.76
C ILE A 311 4.27 1.04 19.07
N SER A 312 3.68 0.48 20.12
CA SER A 312 4.35 0.31 21.41
C SER A 312 5.29 -0.89 21.36
N LEU A 313 6.61 -0.65 21.40
CA LEU A 313 7.58 -1.72 21.42
C LEU A 313 7.89 -2.17 22.86
N PRO A 314 8.12 -3.48 23.09
CA PRO A 314 8.20 -4.57 22.12
C PRO A 314 6.86 -5.27 21.80
N THR A 315 5.73 -4.82 22.33
CA THR A 315 4.45 -5.52 22.27
C THR A 315 3.70 -5.41 20.95
N GLY A 316 4.09 -4.48 20.08
CA GLY A 316 3.37 -4.21 18.82
C GLY A 316 2.02 -3.49 18.99
N THR A 317 1.59 -3.24 20.23
CA THR A 317 0.26 -2.70 20.52
C THR A 317 0.08 -1.29 19.93
N PRO A 318 -0.89 -1.07 19.04
CA PRO A 318 -1.24 0.26 18.57
C PRO A 318 -1.79 1.13 19.68
N SER A 319 -1.28 2.35 19.80
CA SER A 319 -1.83 3.36 20.69
C SER A 319 -2.23 4.59 19.88
N ALA A 320 -3.48 5.04 20.07
CA ALA A 320 -3.95 6.27 19.43
C ALA A 320 -3.21 7.46 20.06
N THR A 321 -2.41 8.16 19.25
CA THR A 321 -1.46 9.06 19.87
C THR A 321 -1.26 10.35 19.20
N VAL A 322 -1.63 10.48 17.98
CA VAL A 322 -0.83 11.37 17.18
C VAL A 322 -1.46 12.72 16.99
N ASN A 323 -2.62 12.95 17.52
CA ASN A 323 -3.21 14.29 17.51
C ASN A 323 -3.53 14.77 18.92
N PRO A 324 -2.73 15.68 19.48
CA PRO A 324 -2.98 16.23 20.82
C PRO A 324 -4.25 17.08 20.91
N THR A 325 -4.96 17.35 19.81
CA THR A 325 -6.10 18.23 19.73
C THR A 325 -7.45 17.53 19.56
N SER A 326 -7.63 16.31 20.08
CA SER A 326 -8.92 15.60 20.17
C SER A 326 -9.50 14.94 18.92
N ALA A 327 -9.02 15.20 17.72
CA ALA A 327 -9.40 14.45 16.52
C ALA A 327 -8.24 13.52 16.13
N GLN A 328 -8.38 12.24 16.40
CA GLN A 328 -7.37 11.20 16.09
C GLN A 328 -7.31 10.86 14.60
N SER A 329 -7.80 11.75 13.74
CA SER A 329 -7.89 11.53 12.31
C SER A 329 -7.49 12.77 11.52
N TYR A 330 -6.97 12.55 10.32
CA TYR A 330 -6.56 13.58 9.37
C TYR A 330 -7.49 13.53 8.18
N SER A 331 -8.08 14.67 7.79
CA SER A 331 -9.01 14.74 6.66
C SER A 331 -8.28 14.51 5.34
N THR A 332 -8.86 13.65 4.51
CA THR A 332 -8.51 13.45 3.10
C THR A 332 -9.57 14.07 2.20
N ASP A 333 -9.46 13.89 0.90
CA ASP A 333 -10.59 14.02 0.00
C ASP A 333 -11.46 12.75 0.06
N THR A 334 -12.55 12.72 -0.72
CA THR A 334 -13.67 11.78 -0.56
C THR A 334 -13.28 10.34 -0.90
N GLN A 335 -13.54 9.42 0.03
CA GLN A 335 -13.40 7.97 -0.10
C GLN A 335 -11.96 7.54 -0.41
N PRO A 336 -11.01 7.69 0.55
CA PRO A 336 -9.69 7.10 0.40
C PRO A 336 -9.78 5.57 0.39
N VAL A 337 -9.18 4.94 -0.62
CA VAL A 337 -9.21 3.48 -0.83
C VAL A 337 -7.83 2.83 -0.73
N SER A 338 -6.77 3.63 -0.76
CA SER A 338 -5.40 3.16 -0.60
C SER A 338 -4.57 4.21 0.15
N ILE A 339 -3.61 3.75 0.93
CA ILE A 339 -2.65 4.60 1.65
C ILE A 339 -1.23 4.05 1.50
N THR A 340 -0.27 4.92 1.32
CA THR A 340 1.15 4.56 1.25
C THR A 340 2.02 5.57 1.98
N VAL A 341 3.15 5.11 2.52
CA VAL A 341 4.22 5.96 3.05
C VAL A 341 5.38 5.92 2.07
N GLU A 342 5.96 7.08 1.76
CA GLU A 342 7.16 7.18 0.94
C GLU A 342 8.29 6.33 1.58
N PRO A 343 8.84 5.33 0.85
CA PRO A 343 9.67 4.29 1.48
C PRO A 343 11.11 4.72 1.75
N ALA A 344 11.65 5.70 1.02
CA ALA A 344 13.06 6.07 1.11
C ALA A 344 13.41 6.75 2.44
N LEU A 345 12.58 7.68 2.90
CA LEU A 345 12.82 8.49 4.10
C LEU A 345 11.67 8.41 5.12
N GLY A 346 10.52 7.87 4.74
CA GLY A 346 9.32 7.83 5.58
C GLY A 346 8.83 9.24 5.97
N ARG A 347 8.89 10.20 5.04
CA ARG A 347 8.54 11.60 5.30
C ARG A 347 7.15 11.99 4.84
N TYR A 348 6.60 11.26 3.87
CA TYR A 348 5.34 11.61 3.23
C TYR A 348 4.39 10.44 3.21
N VAL A 349 3.11 10.76 3.36
CA VAL A 349 1.99 9.81 3.28
C VAL A 349 1.04 10.29 2.21
N TYR A 350 0.57 9.37 1.37
CA TYR A 350 -0.38 9.67 0.30
C TYR A 350 -1.56 8.72 0.35
N THR A 351 -2.77 9.25 0.09
CA THR A 351 -3.98 8.45 -0.11
C THR A 351 -4.54 8.65 -1.50
N ALA A 352 -4.98 7.57 -2.15
CA ALA A 352 -5.77 7.64 -3.37
C ALA A 352 -7.26 7.72 -2.99
N ASN A 353 -7.96 8.77 -3.43
CA ASN A 353 -9.33 9.07 -3.06
C ASN A 353 -10.26 8.76 -4.24
N HIS A 354 -11.01 7.66 -4.16
CA HIS A 354 -11.79 7.12 -5.28
C HIS A 354 -12.90 8.07 -5.75
N LEU A 355 -13.78 8.51 -4.86
CA LEU A 355 -14.85 9.45 -5.22
C LEU A 355 -14.35 10.89 -5.37
N GLY A 356 -13.26 11.25 -4.72
CA GLY A 356 -12.59 12.53 -4.89
C GLY A 356 -11.83 12.65 -6.21
N ASN A 357 -11.55 11.52 -6.88
CA ASN A 357 -10.71 11.46 -8.08
C ASN A 357 -9.40 12.25 -7.89
N SER A 358 -8.74 12.02 -6.76
CA SER A 358 -7.61 12.84 -6.31
C SER A 358 -6.66 12.04 -5.41
N ILE A 359 -5.53 12.67 -5.08
CA ILE A 359 -4.57 12.15 -4.10
C ILE A 359 -4.48 13.17 -2.96
N SER A 360 -4.65 12.74 -1.71
CA SER A 360 -4.30 13.59 -0.56
C SER A 360 -2.88 13.30 -0.11
N GLY A 361 -2.09 14.34 0.11
CA GLY A 361 -0.70 14.25 0.53
C GLY A 361 -0.48 14.85 1.91
N PHE A 362 0.37 14.19 2.71
CA PHE A 362 0.73 14.61 4.05
C PHE A 362 2.23 14.53 4.27
N ARG A 363 2.77 15.49 4.99
CA ARG A 363 4.10 15.41 5.58
C ARG A 363 4.03 14.73 6.93
N LEU A 364 4.82 13.70 7.14
CA LEU A 364 4.93 12.93 8.36
C LEU A 364 6.04 13.50 9.25
N ASN A 365 5.71 13.81 10.50
CA ASN A 365 6.70 14.15 11.50
C ASN A 365 7.37 12.85 12.01
N PRO A 366 8.68 12.63 11.76
CA PRO A 366 9.33 11.37 12.05
C PRO A 366 9.45 11.03 13.54
N SER A 367 9.31 12.02 14.42
CA SER A 367 9.42 11.82 15.86
C SER A 367 8.08 11.58 16.55
N THR A 368 7.00 12.10 15.97
CA THR A 368 5.67 12.08 16.62
C THR A 368 4.62 11.35 15.81
N GLY A 369 4.86 11.03 14.52
CA GLY A 369 3.89 10.44 13.61
C GLY A 369 2.78 11.40 13.15
N VAL A 370 2.80 12.68 13.61
CA VAL A 370 1.79 13.70 13.24
C VAL A 370 1.87 13.97 11.74
N LEU A 371 0.70 13.99 11.10
CA LEU A 371 0.54 14.35 9.71
C LEU A 371 0.14 15.81 9.55
N THR A 372 0.75 16.49 8.59
CA THR A 372 0.35 17.83 8.15
C THR A 372 0.18 17.82 6.65
N GLN A 373 -0.89 18.43 6.13
CA GLN A 373 -1.15 18.45 4.70
C GLN A 373 0.02 19.04 3.92
N THR A 374 0.38 18.43 2.79
CA THR A 374 1.34 18.96 1.83
C THR A 374 0.76 20.15 1.08
N GLN A 375 1.62 20.95 0.46
CA GLN A 375 1.18 22.09 -0.34
C GLN A 375 0.35 21.63 -1.54
N ALA A 376 -0.74 22.33 -1.81
CA ALA A 376 -1.65 22.10 -2.94
C ALA A 376 -2.42 20.76 -2.93
N THR A 377 -2.42 20.02 -1.82
CA THR A 377 -3.29 18.83 -1.64
C THR A 377 -4.77 19.26 -1.53
N PRO A 378 -5.75 18.48 -2.06
CA PRO A 378 -5.60 17.25 -2.85
C PRO A 378 -5.13 17.52 -4.29
N TYR A 379 -4.41 16.55 -4.87
CA TYR A 379 -3.93 16.60 -6.26
C TYR A 379 -4.93 15.87 -7.16
N PRO A 380 -5.42 16.51 -8.26
CA PRO A 380 -6.38 15.91 -9.18
C PRO A 380 -5.76 14.87 -10.12
#